data_f6fb4f9d66e506307e9051e82eb2d3c8
#
_entry.id   f6fb4f9d66e506307e9051e82eb2d3c8
#
_cell.length_a   1.000
_cell.length_b   1.000
_cell.length_c   1.000
_cell.angle_alpha   90.00
_cell.angle_beta   90.00
_cell.angle_gamma   90.00
#
_symmetry.space_group_name_H-M   'P 1'
#
loop_
_entity.id
_entity.type
_entity.pdbx_description
1 polymer ?
#
loop_
_entity_poly.entity_id
_entity_poly.type
_entity_poly.pdbx_seq_one_letter_code
_entity_poly.pdbx_strand_id
1 'polypeptide(L)'
;MQISYAITVCNEAQELDRLLSFLIKHKRDEDEILVQCDKDNTTKEVLDVLADKYIDELKDDIKLIHFPLNKNFAAFKNNLKNNCTGDYIFQIDADEYPDPDLVATLPWILEKNPDNEVYWVPRINIVNGIRAEHLQQWGWRMDADNRIN
;
A
#
# COMPACT_ATOMS: atom_id res chain seq x y z
N MET A 1 -2.15 -10.44 17.68
CA MET A 1 -2.81 -9.56 16.66
C MET A 1 -1.89 -9.44 15.46
N GLN A 2 -2.37 -9.80 14.30
CA GLN A 2 -1.66 -9.81 13.01
C GLN A 2 -2.20 -8.70 12.10
N ILE A 3 -1.32 -8.06 11.32
CA ILE A 3 -1.69 -7.06 10.32
C ILE A 3 -1.42 -7.62 8.92
N SER A 4 -2.40 -7.49 8.02
CA SER A 4 -2.23 -7.76 6.60
C SER A 4 -1.93 -6.46 5.85
N TYR A 5 -0.72 -6.31 5.33
CA TYR A 5 -0.36 -5.23 4.40
C TYR A 5 -0.83 -5.61 3.01
N ALA A 6 -1.95 -5.03 2.58
CA ALA A 6 -2.68 -5.41 1.38
C ALA A 6 -2.43 -4.40 0.25
N ILE A 7 -1.65 -4.81 -0.75
CA ILE A 7 -1.15 -3.94 -1.82
C ILE A 7 -1.86 -4.25 -3.15
N THR A 8 -2.28 -3.21 -3.86
CA THR A 8 -2.75 -3.33 -5.24
C THR A 8 -1.75 -2.68 -6.20
N VAL A 9 -1.47 -3.34 -7.34
CA VAL A 9 -0.48 -2.89 -8.32
C VAL A 9 -0.93 -3.20 -9.75
N CYS A 10 -0.50 -2.36 -10.70
CA CYS A 10 -0.74 -2.55 -12.13
C CYS A 10 0.53 -2.29 -12.96
N ASN A 11 1.11 -1.10 -12.89
CA ASN A 11 2.26 -0.66 -13.70
C ASN A 11 3.33 0.07 -12.88
N GLU A 12 3.23 0.10 -11.57
CA GLU A 12 4.10 0.81 -10.63
C GLU A 12 5.27 -0.08 -10.17
N ALA A 13 6.12 -0.55 -11.10
CA ALA A 13 7.18 -1.51 -10.80
C ALA A 13 8.24 -0.97 -9.81
N GLN A 14 8.69 0.26 -9.99
CA GLN A 14 9.71 0.88 -9.14
C GLN A 14 9.15 1.23 -7.75
N GLU A 15 7.93 1.76 -7.72
CA GLU A 15 7.21 2.11 -6.51
C GLU A 15 6.93 0.84 -5.68
N LEU A 16 6.46 -0.23 -6.33
CA LEU A 16 6.24 -1.52 -5.70
C LEU A 16 7.52 -2.09 -5.09
N ASP A 17 8.63 -2.10 -5.83
CA ASP A 17 9.93 -2.58 -5.34
C ASP A 17 10.36 -1.82 -4.08
N ARG A 18 10.21 -0.51 -4.10
CA ARG A 18 10.53 0.35 -2.97
C ARG A 18 9.62 0.09 -1.77
N LEU A 19 8.31 -0.05 -2.00
CA LEU A 19 7.32 -0.33 -0.95
C LEU A 19 7.56 -1.70 -0.31
N LEU A 20 7.78 -2.75 -1.11
CA LEU A 20 8.03 -4.11 -0.61
C LEU A 20 9.34 -4.17 0.18
N SER A 21 10.43 -3.60 -0.34
CA SER A 21 11.71 -3.52 0.38
C SER A 21 11.56 -2.82 1.74
N PHE A 22 10.74 -1.78 1.79
CA PHE A 22 10.43 -1.07 3.02
C PHE A 22 9.61 -1.93 4.00
N LEU A 23 8.52 -2.53 3.55
CA LEU A 23 7.63 -3.33 4.41
C LEU A 23 8.33 -4.57 4.98
N ILE A 24 9.10 -5.29 4.17
CA ILE A 24 9.91 -6.44 4.62
C ILE A 24 10.85 -6.05 5.76
N LYS A 25 11.43 -4.86 5.67
CA LYS A 25 12.36 -4.36 6.69
C LYS A 25 11.67 -3.90 7.97
N HIS A 26 10.43 -3.42 7.91
CA HIS A 26 9.78 -2.70 9.00
C HIS A 26 8.56 -3.41 9.61
N LYS A 27 7.92 -4.34 8.88
CA LYS A 27 6.83 -5.14 9.43
C LYS A 27 7.34 -6.07 10.52
N ARG A 28 6.45 -6.54 11.37
CA ARG A 28 6.76 -7.60 12.33
C ARG A 28 6.74 -8.98 11.63
N ASP A 29 7.38 -9.97 12.23
CA ASP A 29 7.46 -11.33 11.66
C ASP A 29 6.09 -11.99 11.54
N GLU A 30 5.18 -11.73 12.48
CA GLU A 30 3.81 -12.24 12.44
C GLU A 30 2.89 -11.57 11.41
N ASP A 31 3.28 -10.42 10.85
CA ASP A 31 2.47 -9.69 9.86
C ASP A 31 2.70 -10.24 8.45
N GLU A 32 1.66 -10.24 7.64
CA GLU A 32 1.71 -10.71 6.25
C GLU A 32 1.69 -9.57 5.22
N ILE A 33 2.24 -9.83 4.05
CA ILE A 33 2.14 -8.93 2.88
C ILE A 33 1.39 -9.67 1.77
N LEU A 34 0.36 -9.02 1.21
CA LEU A 34 -0.36 -9.50 0.04
C LEU A 34 -0.22 -8.50 -1.09
N VAL A 35 0.14 -8.99 -2.27
CA VAL A 35 0.22 -8.18 -3.49
C VAL A 35 -0.80 -8.71 -4.48
N GLN A 36 -1.76 -7.87 -4.86
CA GLN A 36 -2.73 -8.20 -5.90
C GLN A 36 -2.45 -7.45 -7.18
N CYS A 37 -2.16 -8.21 -8.23
CA CYS A 37 -1.97 -7.74 -9.58
C CYS A 37 -3.26 -7.76 -10.37
N ASP A 38 -3.51 -6.73 -11.20
CA ASP A 38 -4.55 -6.81 -12.24
C ASP A 38 -4.13 -7.86 -13.27
N LYS A 39 -4.87 -8.97 -13.29
CA LYS A 39 -4.54 -10.13 -14.13
C LYS A 39 -4.36 -9.80 -15.62
N ASP A 40 -5.12 -8.82 -16.11
CA ASP A 40 -5.20 -8.52 -17.53
C ASP A 40 -4.32 -7.34 -17.97
N ASN A 41 -3.92 -6.47 -17.03
CA ASN A 41 -3.24 -5.21 -17.33
C ASN A 41 -1.91 -5.00 -16.59
N THR A 42 -1.55 -5.86 -15.64
CA THR A 42 -0.26 -5.72 -14.94
C THR A 42 0.90 -5.82 -15.92
N THR A 43 1.79 -4.85 -15.87
CA THR A 43 2.94 -4.79 -16.78
C THR A 43 3.97 -5.87 -16.51
N LYS A 44 4.74 -6.19 -17.56
CA LYS A 44 5.82 -7.19 -17.45
C LYS A 44 6.87 -6.78 -16.41
N GLU A 45 7.18 -5.49 -16.32
CA GLU A 45 8.15 -4.94 -15.38
C GLU A 45 7.76 -5.21 -13.92
N VAL A 46 6.47 -5.11 -13.59
CA VAL A 46 5.95 -5.47 -12.25
C VAL A 46 6.12 -6.96 -11.99
N LEU A 47 5.77 -7.80 -12.96
CA LEU A 47 5.91 -9.25 -12.83
C LEU A 47 7.38 -9.69 -12.71
N ASP A 48 8.29 -9.06 -13.45
CA ASP A 48 9.73 -9.31 -13.38
C ASP A 48 10.27 -8.93 -11.98
N VAL A 49 9.89 -7.76 -11.44
CA VAL A 49 10.29 -7.35 -10.08
C VAL A 49 9.82 -8.37 -9.04
N LEU A 50 8.58 -8.82 -9.13
CA LEU A 50 8.04 -9.82 -8.20
C LEU A 50 8.75 -11.15 -8.32
N ALA A 51 8.97 -11.66 -9.54
CA ALA A 51 9.62 -12.94 -9.80
C ALA A 51 11.08 -12.92 -9.35
N ASP A 52 11.85 -11.91 -9.77
CA ASP A 52 13.30 -11.87 -9.58
C ASP A 52 13.73 -11.62 -8.13
N LYS A 53 12.92 -10.86 -7.36
CA LYS A 53 13.34 -10.41 -6.04
C LYS A 53 12.53 -11.00 -4.88
N TYR A 54 11.25 -11.31 -5.10
CA TYR A 54 10.35 -11.57 -3.98
C TYR A 54 9.72 -12.96 -3.98
N ILE A 55 9.57 -13.62 -5.12
CA ILE A 55 8.91 -14.93 -5.18
C ILE A 55 9.86 -16.07 -4.84
N ASP A 56 11.12 -16.01 -5.27
CA ASP A 56 12.07 -17.11 -5.07
C ASP A 56 12.77 -17.05 -3.71
N GLU A 57 13.06 -15.86 -3.19
CA GLU A 57 13.80 -15.68 -1.94
C GLU A 57 12.90 -15.56 -0.71
N LEU A 58 11.65 -15.07 -0.86
CA LEU A 58 10.74 -14.69 0.22
C LEU A 58 9.37 -15.35 0.09
N LYS A 59 9.33 -16.60 -0.32
CA LYS A 59 8.08 -17.37 -0.59
C LYS A 59 7.06 -17.36 0.54
N ASP A 60 7.52 -17.26 1.78
CA ASP A 60 6.65 -17.30 2.97
C ASP A 60 6.22 -15.92 3.45
N ASP A 61 6.86 -14.85 2.95
CA ASP A 61 6.61 -13.46 3.40
C ASP A 61 5.64 -12.67 2.53
N ILE A 62 5.48 -13.05 1.25
CA ILE A 62 4.62 -12.33 0.31
C ILE A 62 3.67 -13.27 -0.43
N LYS A 63 2.39 -13.02 -0.28
CA LYS A 63 1.33 -13.73 -1.01
C LYS A 63 0.94 -12.98 -2.27
N LEU A 64 1.19 -13.58 -3.44
CA LEU A 64 0.82 -13.01 -4.73
C LEU A 64 -0.58 -13.47 -5.17
N ILE A 65 -1.39 -12.52 -5.61
CA ILE A 65 -2.77 -12.74 -6.07
C ILE A 65 -2.94 -12.13 -7.47
N HIS A 66 -3.56 -12.86 -8.38
CA HIS A 66 -3.96 -12.35 -9.69
C HIS A 66 -5.48 -12.31 -9.77
N PHE A 67 -6.04 -11.11 -9.97
CA PHE A 67 -7.47 -10.92 -10.09
C PHE A 67 -7.77 -9.84 -11.16
N PRO A 68 -8.75 -10.05 -12.07
CA PRO A 68 -9.02 -9.06 -13.10
C PRO A 68 -9.75 -7.85 -12.50
N LEU A 69 -9.31 -6.65 -12.84
CA LEU A 69 -9.96 -5.41 -12.42
C LEU A 69 -11.34 -5.24 -13.07
N ASN A 70 -11.48 -5.54 -14.37
CA ASN A 70 -12.73 -5.46 -15.13
C ASN A 70 -13.52 -4.16 -14.90
N LYS A 71 -12.82 -3.03 -14.72
CA LYS A 71 -13.40 -1.72 -14.36
C LYS A 71 -14.24 -1.73 -13.06
N ASN A 72 -14.09 -2.72 -12.22
CA ASN A 72 -14.79 -2.88 -10.95
C ASN A 72 -13.82 -2.85 -9.77
N PHE A 73 -13.46 -1.65 -9.33
CA PHE A 73 -12.54 -1.44 -8.22
C PHE A 73 -13.06 -2.04 -6.90
N ALA A 74 -14.36 -2.03 -6.68
CA ALA A 74 -14.94 -2.61 -5.46
C ALA A 74 -14.70 -4.12 -5.41
N ALA A 75 -14.97 -4.85 -6.49
CA ALA A 75 -14.71 -6.28 -6.58
C ALA A 75 -13.20 -6.58 -6.45
N PHE A 76 -12.36 -5.75 -7.07
CA PHE A 76 -10.90 -5.87 -7.02
C PHE A 76 -10.38 -5.74 -5.59
N LYS A 77 -10.74 -4.67 -4.89
CA LYS A 77 -10.35 -4.44 -3.49
C LYS A 77 -10.94 -5.47 -2.53
N ASN A 78 -12.20 -5.89 -2.74
CA ASN A 78 -12.83 -6.93 -1.93
C ASN A 78 -12.17 -8.31 -2.11
N ASN A 79 -11.71 -8.64 -3.32
CA ASN A 79 -10.95 -9.88 -3.53
C ASN A 79 -9.65 -9.87 -2.70
N LEU A 80 -8.90 -8.78 -2.72
CA LEU A 80 -7.69 -8.64 -1.91
C LEU A 80 -8.01 -8.79 -0.42
N LYS A 81 -9.01 -8.03 0.07
CA LYS A 81 -9.49 -8.12 1.46
C LYS A 81 -9.83 -9.56 1.87
N ASN A 82 -10.56 -10.29 1.04
CA ASN A 82 -10.99 -11.66 1.35
C ASN A 82 -9.85 -12.68 1.39
N ASN A 83 -8.68 -12.34 0.87
CA ASN A 83 -7.47 -13.15 0.93
C ASN A 83 -6.55 -12.81 2.11
N CYS A 84 -6.81 -11.71 2.83
CA CYS A 84 -6.11 -11.33 4.04
C CYS A 84 -6.50 -12.25 5.20
N THR A 85 -5.54 -12.59 6.06
CA THR A 85 -5.73 -13.45 7.24
C THR A 85 -5.52 -12.72 8.57
N GLY A 86 -4.96 -11.50 8.52
CA GLY A 86 -4.72 -10.67 9.71
C GLY A 86 -5.99 -10.15 10.35
N ASP A 87 -5.89 -9.80 11.62
CA ASP A 87 -6.97 -9.18 12.41
C ASP A 87 -7.33 -7.77 11.87
N TYR A 88 -6.33 -7.08 11.30
CA TYR A 88 -6.45 -5.78 10.66
C TYR A 88 -5.83 -5.79 9.27
N ILE A 89 -6.41 -4.99 8.37
CA ILE A 89 -5.92 -4.83 7.00
C ILE A 89 -5.43 -3.40 6.82
N PHE A 90 -4.14 -3.24 6.52
CA PHE A 90 -3.60 -1.97 6.07
C PHE A 90 -3.55 -1.97 4.54
N GLN A 91 -4.55 -1.34 3.92
CA GLN A 91 -4.64 -1.26 2.47
C GLN A 91 -3.77 -0.12 1.95
N ILE A 92 -2.92 -0.43 0.96
CA ILE A 92 -1.93 0.49 0.38
C ILE A 92 -1.97 0.32 -1.14
N ASP A 93 -1.94 1.41 -1.91
CA ASP A 93 -1.67 1.33 -3.34
C ASP A 93 -0.15 1.35 -3.58
N ALA A 94 0.33 0.73 -4.66
CA ALA A 94 1.77 0.52 -4.86
C ALA A 94 2.60 1.81 -4.94
N ASP A 95 1.96 2.93 -5.29
CA ASP A 95 2.55 4.28 -5.34
C ASP A 95 2.45 5.06 -4.00
N GLU A 96 1.88 4.46 -2.96
CA GLU A 96 1.83 5.02 -1.61
C GLU A 96 2.99 4.49 -0.77
N TYR A 97 3.53 5.34 0.10
CA TYR A 97 4.67 4.98 0.95
C TYR A 97 4.38 5.31 2.41
N PRO A 98 4.21 4.31 3.27
CA PRO A 98 3.94 4.54 4.69
C PRO A 98 5.14 5.20 5.39
N ASP A 99 4.85 6.03 6.37
CA ASP A 99 5.88 6.55 7.27
C ASP A 99 6.42 5.41 8.16
N PRO A 100 7.75 5.30 8.36
CA PRO A 100 8.36 4.28 9.22
C PRO A 100 7.81 4.29 10.66
N ASP A 101 7.59 5.47 11.22
CA ASP A 101 7.05 5.61 12.58
C ASP A 101 5.59 5.14 12.65
N LEU A 102 4.83 5.34 11.58
CA LEU A 102 3.47 4.79 11.48
C LEU A 102 3.51 3.25 11.55
N VAL A 103 4.32 2.60 10.72
CA VAL A 103 4.41 1.13 10.71
C VAL A 103 4.87 0.59 12.06
N ALA A 104 5.85 1.24 12.69
CA ALA A 104 6.36 0.83 13.99
C ALA A 104 5.35 1.01 15.14
N THR A 105 4.51 2.05 15.09
CA THR A 105 3.55 2.36 16.16
C THR A 105 2.17 1.77 15.95
N LEU A 106 1.83 1.38 14.73
CA LEU A 106 0.52 0.87 14.35
C LEU A 106 0.04 -0.30 15.23
N PRO A 107 0.86 -1.33 15.53
CA PRO A 107 0.43 -2.42 16.41
C PRO A 107 0.00 -1.94 17.78
N TRP A 108 0.75 -1.02 18.37
CA TRP A 108 0.41 -0.45 19.68
C TRP A 108 -0.89 0.37 19.63
N ILE A 109 -1.11 1.15 18.56
CA ILE A 109 -2.34 1.93 18.37
C ILE A 109 -3.56 1.01 18.32
N LEU A 110 -3.47 -0.07 17.54
CA LEU A 110 -4.54 -1.06 17.37
C LEU A 110 -4.86 -1.78 18.69
N GLU A 111 -3.84 -2.21 19.42
CA GLU A 111 -4.01 -2.88 20.73
C GLU A 111 -4.62 -1.99 21.79
N LYS A 112 -4.35 -0.68 21.75
CA LYS A 112 -4.90 0.29 22.71
C LYS A 112 -6.33 0.70 22.40
N ASN A 113 -6.81 0.44 21.19
CA ASN A 113 -8.13 0.86 20.74
C ASN A 113 -8.89 -0.29 20.06
N PRO A 114 -9.08 -1.44 20.73
CA PRO A 114 -9.62 -2.65 20.11
C PRO A 114 -11.08 -2.52 19.63
N ASP A 115 -11.80 -1.53 20.15
CA ASP A 115 -13.21 -1.27 19.79
C ASP A 115 -13.35 -0.49 18.47
N ASN A 116 -12.23 0.01 17.91
CA ASN A 116 -12.27 0.74 16.66
C ASN A 116 -12.13 -0.23 15.48
N GLU A 117 -13.14 -0.27 14.63
CA GLU A 117 -13.15 -1.11 13.43
C GLU A 117 -12.41 -0.49 12.22
N VAL A 118 -12.29 0.85 12.20
CA VAL A 118 -11.70 1.61 11.09
C VAL A 118 -10.77 2.71 11.60
N TYR A 119 -9.62 2.81 10.99
CA TYR A 119 -8.63 3.86 11.25
C TYR A 119 -8.36 4.66 9.97
N TRP A 120 -8.38 5.98 10.09
CA TRP A 120 -8.00 6.87 9.00
C TRP A 120 -6.54 7.28 9.14
N VAL A 121 -5.76 6.99 8.11
CA VAL A 121 -4.36 7.41 8.03
C VAL A 121 -4.28 8.67 7.16
N PRO A 122 -3.72 9.79 7.67
CA PRO A 122 -3.56 11.00 6.87
C PRO A 122 -2.58 10.74 5.72
N ARG A 123 -2.92 11.25 4.53
CA ARG A 123 -2.07 11.14 3.34
C ARG A 123 -1.44 12.50 3.03
N ILE A 124 -0.12 12.50 2.82
CA ILE A 124 0.63 13.66 2.33
C ILE A 124 0.86 13.46 0.84
N ASN A 125 0.32 14.36 0.02
CA ASN A 125 0.56 14.31 -1.41
C ASN A 125 1.87 15.04 -1.74
N ILE A 126 2.81 14.34 -2.39
CA ILE A 126 4.07 14.90 -2.87
C ILE A 126 3.95 15.06 -4.38
N VAL A 127 3.98 16.27 -4.88
CA VAL A 127 3.89 16.55 -6.31
C VAL A 127 5.08 17.37 -6.75
N ASN A 128 5.94 16.78 -7.56
CA ASN A 128 7.12 17.46 -8.09
C ASN A 128 6.75 18.42 -9.22
N GLY A 129 7.37 19.61 -9.24
CA GLY A 129 7.19 20.59 -10.31
C GLY A 129 5.95 21.49 -10.19
N ILE A 130 5.15 21.36 -9.13
CA ILE A 130 4.05 22.29 -8.84
C ILE A 130 4.62 23.58 -8.22
N ARG A 131 4.11 24.72 -8.70
CA ARG A 131 4.36 26.05 -8.15
C ARG A 131 3.10 26.57 -7.43
N ALA A 132 3.28 27.53 -6.53
CA ALA A 132 2.17 28.17 -5.80
C ALA A 132 1.06 28.70 -6.72
N GLU A 133 1.45 29.19 -7.90
CA GLU A 133 0.52 29.70 -8.93
C GLU A 133 -0.42 28.60 -9.46
N HIS A 134 0.09 27.38 -9.62
CA HIS A 134 -0.71 26.22 -10.06
C HIS A 134 -1.73 25.83 -9.00
N LEU A 135 -1.33 25.86 -7.72
CA LEU A 135 -2.23 25.56 -6.60
C LEU A 135 -3.39 26.54 -6.53
N GLN A 136 -3.11 27.85 -6.73
CA GLN A 136 -4.16 28.89 -6.78
C GLN A 136 -5.12 28.67 -7.95
N GLN A 137 -4.60 28.35 -9.16
CA GLN A 137 -5.43 28.08 -10.33
C GLN A 137 -6.36 26.87 -10.16
N TRP A 138 -5.89 25.85 -9.44
CA TRP A 138 -6.65 24.61 -9.23
C TRP A 138 -7.53 24.64 -7.97
N GLY A 139 -7.48 25.74 -7.21
CA GLY A 139 -8.24 25.90 -5.98
C GLY A 139 -7.74 25.00 -4.83
N TRP A 140 -6.52 24.49 -4.93
CA TRP A 140 -5.88 23.70 -3.88
C TRP A 140 -5.32 24.61 -2.80
N ARG A 141 -5.30 24.13 -1.58
CA ARG A 141 -4.77 24.87 -0.44
C ARG A 141 -3.53 24.19 0.10
N MET A 142 -2.55 25.00 0.49
CA MET A 142 -1.43 24.55 1.31
C MET A 142 -1.71 24.91 2.76
N ASP A 143 -1.41 23.98 3.66
CA ASP A 143 -1.40 24.26 5.09
C ASP A 143 -0.10 24.96 5.53
N ALA A 144 0.04 25.25 6.84
CA ALA A 144 1.20 25.94 7.39
C ALA A 144 2.51 25.13 7.25
N ASP A 145 2.41 23.81 7.03
CA ASP A 145 3.53 22.89 6.86
C ASP A 145 3.87 22.62 5.39
N ASN A 146 3.33 23.43 4.46
CA ASN A 146 3.45 23.25 3.01
C ASN A 146 2.88 21.94 2.47
N ARG A 147 1.90 21.34 3.15
CA ARG A 147 1.16 20.17 2.68
C ARG A 147 -0.01 20.61 1.82
N ILE A 148 -0.28 19.87 0.74
CA ILE A 148 -1.39 20.14 -0.17
C ILE A 148 -2.62 19.35 0.31
N ASN A 149 -3.72 20.08 0.53
CA ASN A 149 -5.02 19.54 0.92
C ASN A 149 -6.04 19.69 -0.21
#